data_5eab25d4ba48f00c894d3dffbc12520f
#
_entry.id   5eab25d4ba48f00c894d3dffbc12520f
#
_cell.length_a   1.000
_cell.length_b   1.000
_cell.length_c   1.000
_cell.angle_alpha   90.00
_cell.angle_beta   90.00
_cell.angle_gamma   90.00
#
_symmetry.space_group_name_H-M   'P 1'
#
loop_
_entity.id
_entity.type
_entity.pdbx_description
1 polymer ?
#
loop_
_entity_poly.entity_id
_entity_poly.type
_entity_poly.pdbx_seq_one_letter_code
_entity_poly.pdbx_strand_id
1 'polypeptide(L)'
;MVKWTGTMSLMAVLAMAFLTSCGSSKPKVAIPTGSLTTLVGDLPGPCDAVSFPFNITDLVFTGPSANGETSIATVPINAASVSEPEIRINLGCLRDFSTPLSMTAATVGTYNLAQIYLSEPSVVFYDPTILPPNLPINTAELTMQPLKLYQLPVNPPLVVAKSAPSVIQIDFDMLHMIQRITTDPANLKTQVSATPLITFTPITAMGSQGQGFGELDDLVGFVRSVTIPPPVPLTQYNGSFTLQLLSASISSPPQATIYLNGSTQLYGFSNLNELYTDSFMEVDAYIDDVGNFVATSVEDEYTEVVPQLASQQQPATLAIIGPVTSLTRDARGNVTSFNLWARDIEPYDAAVIALDSIPVVNLSSSTSYQYSSRPVNFASLPFGPSNINVGQEVIVHGQITVPSASSGPGAPALPTIVTANKVYDKLQSIQGNSSALLQVADDDKTGAFTFTPCGVMFQNTPTIVLTNGQTNFVNLSGLSSLTGGGGTPTLLVKGLPFYERQAQTIAGVPVPAGTMVILAKQVHRL
;
A
#
# COMPACT_ATOMS: atom_id res chain seq x y z
N MET A 1 -30.62 41.08 -70.43
CA MET A 1 -29.29 41.68 -70.21
C MET A 1 -29.31 42.31 -68.84
N VAL A 2 -28.79 41.65 -67.88
CA VAL A 2 -28.61 42.16 -66.47
C VAL A 2 -27.15 42.13 -66.17
N LYS A 3 -26.57 43.28 -65.87
CA LYS A 3 -25.18 43.51 -65.62
C LYS A 3 -24.78 42.95 -64.25
N TRP A 4 -23.89 41.98 -64.26
CA TRP A 4 -23.12 41.48 -63.06
C TRP A 4 -21.76 42.18 -63.08
N THR A 5 -21.62 43.28 -62.36
CA THR A 5 -20.30 43.93 -62.11
C THR A 5 -20.26 44.61 -60.77
N GLY A 6 -20.37 43.84 -59.71
CA GLY A 6 -20.28 44.46 -58.35
C GLY A 6 -19.75 43.61 -57.23
N THR A 7 -19.55 42.33 -57.46
CA THR A 7 -19.22 41.38 -56.32
C THR A 7 -17.80 40.90 -56.30
N MET A 8 -16.93 41.20 -57.25
CA MET A 8 -15.57 40.73 -57.28
C MET A 8 -14.57 41.62 -56.48
N SER A 9 -14.90 42.90 -56.25
CA SER A 9 -13.99 43.78 -55.48
C SER A 9 -14.05 43.62 -53.97
N LEU A 10 -15.18 43.11 -53.44
CA LEU A 10 -15.33 42.94 -51.97
C LEU A 10 -14.62 41.70 -51.45
N MET A 11 -14.55 40.64 -52.25
CA MET A 11 -13.81 39.41 -51.85
C MET A 11 -12.29 39.58 -51.86
N ALA A 12 -11.74 40.43 -52.75
CA ALA A 12 -10.29 40.67 -52.77
C ALA A 12 -9.79 41.49 -51.59
N VAL A 13 -10.62 42.38 -51.03
CA VAL A 13 -10.26 43.17 -49.84
C VAL A 13 -10.42 42.33 -48.58
N LEU A 14 -11.37 41.41 -48.52
CA LEU A 14 -11.50 40.50 -47.39
C LEU A 14 -10.37 39.47 -47.35
N ALA A 15 -9.87 38.99 -48.49
CA ALA A 15 -8.75 38.05 -48.56
C ALA A 15 -7.41 38.70 -48.16
N MET A 16 -7.21 39.98 -48.38
CA MET A 16 -6.01 40.69 -47.93
C MET A 16 -6.04 41.00 -46.42
N ALA A 17 -7.22 41.16 -45.81
CA ALA A 17 -7.32 41.39 -44.37
C ALA A 17 -6.99 40.12 -43.54
N PHE A 18 -7.15 38.91 -44.12
CA PHE A 18 -6.75 37.66 -43.44
C PHE A 18 -5.27 37.32 -43.58
N LEU A 19 -4.55 37.92 -44.52
CA LEU A 19 -3.12 37.64 -44.70
C LEU A 19 -2.18 38.53 -43.85
N THR A 20 -2.69 39.58 -43.22
CA THR A 20 -1.90 40.44 -42.32
C THR A 20 -2.04 40.10 -40.86
N SER A 21 -2.83 39.05 -40.48
CA SER A 21 -2.97 38.56 -39.12
C SER A 21 -2.09 37.34 -38.82
N CYS A 22 -1.05 37.07 -39.59
CA CYS A 22 0.04 36.22 -39.13
C CYS A 22 0.93 37.01 -38.17
N GLY A 23 0.40 37.31 -36.97
CA GLY A 23 1.21 37.66 -35.84
C GLY A 23 2.20 36.50 -35.61
N SER A 24 3.49 36.78 -35.71
CA SER A 24 4.55 35.86 -35.34
C SER A 24 4.34 35.50 -33.87
N SER A 25 3.55 34.48 -33.60
CA SER A 25 3.57 33.81 -32.29
C SER A 25 5.01 33.31 -32.15
N LYS A 26 5.81 33.99 -31.35
CA LYS A 26 7.10 33.44 -30.92
C LYS A 26 6.85 32.00 -30.56
N PRO A 27 7.65 31.04 -31.07
CA PRO A 27 7.48 29.65 -30.70
C PRO A 27 7.50 29.61 -29.17
N LYS A 28 6.42 29.09 -28.57
CA LYS A 28 6.34 28.90 -27.13
C LYS A 28 7.47 27.95 -26.79
N VAL A 29 8.52 28.45 -26.16
CA VAL A 29 9.64 27.62 -25.72
C VAL A 29 9.02 26.55 -24.81
N ALA A 30 9.16 25.29 -25.21
CA ALA A 30 8.66 24.20 -24.40
C ALA A 30 9.38 24.24 -23.03
N ILE A 31 8.63 24.36 -21.95
CA ILE A 31 9.18 24.33 -20.60
C ILE A 31 9.71 22.91 -20.38
N PRO A 32 11.00 22.74 -20.02
CA PRO A 32 11.56 21.43 -19.80
C PRO A 32 10.85 20.74 -18.62
N THR A 33 10.54 19.47 -18.78
CA THR A 33 9.92 18.63 -17.76
C THR A 33 10.83 17.47 -17.38
N GLY A 34 10.74 16.98 -16.15
CA GLY A 34 11.33 15.76 -15.63
C GLY A 34 10.26 14.84 -15.07
N SER A 35 10.58 13.59 -14.79
CA SER A 35 9.64 12.68 -14.13
C SER A 35 9.59 12.96 -12.62
N LEU A 36 8.39 12.95 -12.06
CA LEU A 36 8.13 13.06 -10.64
C LEU A 36 7.24 11.90 -10.20
N THR A 37 7.74 11.11 -9.28
CA THR A 37 6.99 10.09 -8.56
C THR A 37 6.66 10.60 -7.17
N THR A 38 5.40 10.54 -6.80
CA THR A 38 4.93 10.86 -5.45
C THR A 38 4.47 9.58 -4.77
N LEU A 39 5.05 9.30 -3.61
CA LEU A 39 4.72 8.16 -2.77
C LEU A 39 3.97 8.64 -1.53
N VAL A 40 3.11 7.78 -1.01
CA VAL A 40 2.49 7.96 0.31
C VAL A 40 2.91 6.79 1.19
N GLY A 41 3.34 7.09 2.41
CA GLY A 41 3.67 6.12 3.44
C GLY A 41 3.14 6.55 4.80
N ASP A 42 3.28 5.67 5.77
CA ASP A 42 2.92 5.91 7.15
C ASP A 42 4.03 5.46 8.09
N LEU A 43 4.37 6.32 9.03
CA LEU A 43 5.11 5.93 10.23
C LEU A 43 4.20 5.09 11.13
N PRO A 44 4.76 4.26 12.04
CA PRO A 44 3.98 3.39 12.90
C PRO A 44 2.83 4.13 13.58
N GLY A 45 1.60 3.72 13.26
CA GLY A 45 0.39 4.32 13.81
C GLY A 45 0.00 3.77 15.19
N PRO A 46 -1.14 4.21 15.76
CA PRO A 46 -1.68 3.66 16.99
C PRO A 46 -1.91 2.17 16.85
N CYS A 47 -1.51 1.41 17.86
CA CYS A 47 -1.49 -0.06 17.83
C CYS A 47 -2.86 -0.71 17.57
N ASP A 48 -3.94 -0.06 17.99
CA ASP A 48 -5.31 -0.56 17.87
C ASP A 48 -6.05 -0.06 16.63
N ALA A 49 -5.45 0.87 15.87
CA ALA A 49 -6.03 1.32 14.63
C ALA A 49 -5.88 0.24 13.55
N VAL A 50 -6.98 -0.29 13.05
CA VAL A 50 -6.99 -1.30 11.98
C VAL A 50 -7.09 -0.67 10.60
N SER A 51 -7.64 0.54 10.52
CA SER A 51 -7.82 1.28 9.27
C SER A 51 -7.80 2.78 9.54
N PHE A 52 -7.21 3.55 8.64
CA PHE A 52 -7.17 5.01 8.68
C PHE A 52 -7.35 5.56 7.27
N PRO A 53 -8.58 5.50 6.73
CA PRO A 53 -8.85 6.03 5.42
C PRO A 53 -9.03 7.55 5.44
N PHE A 54 -8.57 8.19 4.37
CA PHE A 54 -8.84 9.58 4.03
C PHE A 54 -8.70 9.76 2.51
N ASN A 55 -9.21 10.89 2.01
CA ASN A 55 -9.10 11.21 0.60
C ASN A 55 -8.11 12.35 0.40
N ILE A 56 -7.26 12.26 -0.62
CA ILE A 56 -6.44 13.35 -1.14
C ILE A 56 -7.16 13.93 -2.34
N THR A 57 -7.55 15.20 -2.28
CA THR A 57 -8.29 15.88 -3.35
C THR A 57 -7.42 16.80 -4.18
N ASP A 58 -6.31 17.28 -3.62
CA ASP A 58 -5.36 18.15 -4.32
C ASP A 58 -3.96 18.04 -3.71
N LEU A 59 -2.95 18.07 -4.56
CA LEU A 59 -1.55 18.10 -4.16
C LEU A 59 -0.74 18.94 -5.14
N VAL A 60 -0.12 19.99 -4.65
CA VAL A 60 0.64 20.94 -5.46
C VAL A 60 1.98 21.22 -4.82
N PHE A 61 3.05 21.10 -5.57
CA PHE A 61 4.39 21.57 -5.20
C PHE A 61 4.70 22.92 -5.84
N THR A 62 5.25 23.83 -5.06
CA THR A 62 5.64 25.16 -5.52
C THR A 62 7.07 25.50 -5.09
N GLY A 63 7.73 26.32 -5.88
CA GLY A 63 9.07 26.75 -5.57
C GLY A 63 9.61 27.80 -6.54
N PRO A 64 10.78 28.39 -6.27
CA PRO A 64 11.39 29.36 -7.17
C PRO A 64 11.85 28.67 -8.47
N SER A 65 11.49 29.24 -9.62
CA SER A 65 12.04 28.81 -10.90
C SER A 65 13.40 29.46 -11.16
N ALA A 66 14.16 28.88 -12.07
CA ALA A 66 15.45 29.44 -12.52
C ALA A 66 15.32 30.86 -13.13
N ASN A 67 14.12 31.23 -13.56
CA ASN A 67 13.82 32.52 -14.19
C ASN A 67 13.17 33.53 -13.23
N GLY A 68 13.07 33.21 -11.92
CA GLY A 68 12.45 34.08 -10.91
C GLY A 68 10.91 33.99 -10.88
N GLU A 69 10.33 33.14 -11.72
CA GLU A 69 8.89 32.82 -11.67
C GLU A 69 8.66 31.68 -10.67
N THR A 70 7.42 31.45 -10.25
CA THR A 70 7.07 30.32 -9.41
C THR A 70 6.93 29.06 -10.27
N SER A 71 7.74 28.03 -10.00
CA SER A 71 7.53 26.70 -10.55
C SER A 71 6.38 26.05 -9.81
N ILE A 72 5.46 25.45 -10.57
CA ILE A 72 4.32 24.72 -10.03
C ILE A 72 4.31 23.32 -10.62
N ALA A 73 4.26 22.31 -9.76
CA ALA A 73 4.00 20.93 -10.14
C ALA A 73 2.70 20.49 -9.46
N THR A 74 1.65 20.34 -10.24
CA THR A 74 0.40 19.76 -9.78
C THR A 74 0.46 18.26 -9.96
N VAL A 75 0.26 17.53 -8.89
CA VAL A 75 0.09 16.07 -8.93
C VAL A 75 -1.32 15.80 -9.41
N PRO A 76 -1.51 15.17 -10.58
CA PRO A 76 -2.84 14.88 -11.07
C PRO A 76 -3.53 13.87 -10.15
N ILE A 77 -4.57 14.31 -9.51
CA ILE A 77 -5.49 13.46 -8.77
C ILE A 77 -6.56 13.01 -9.74
N ASN A 78 -6.35 11.85 -10.34
CA ASN A 78 -7.29 11.29 -11.30
C ASN A 78 -8.37 10.52 -10.56
N ALA A 79 -9.54 11.11 -10.48
CA ALA A 79 -10.70 10.50 -9.86
C ALA A 79 -11.15 9.22 -10.58
N ALA A 80 -11.59 8.26 -9.81
CA ALA A 80 -12.26 7.06 -10.33
C ALA A 80 -13.57 7.40 -11.07
N SER A 81 -14.18 8.54 -10.75
CA SER A 81 -15.33 9.08 -11.46
C SER A 81 -15.29 10.62 -11.51
N VAL A 82 -16.03 11.21 -12.48
CA VAL A 82 -16.18 12.67 -12.58
C VAL A 82 -16.88 13.26 -11.35
N SER A 83 -17.61 12.44 -10.61
CA SER A 83 -18.34 12.83 -9.39
C SER A 83 -17.50 12.80 -8.12
N GLU A 84 -16.34 12.11 -8.13
CA GLU A 84 -15.48 11.94 -6.95
C GLU A 84 -14.01 12.16 -7.34
N PRO A 85 -13.56 13.42 -7.42
CA PRO A 85 -12.17 13.75 -7.79
C PRO A 85 -11.21 13.56 -6.61
N GLU A 86 -11.10 12.34 -6.08
CA GLU A 86 -10.37 12.04 -4.87
C GLU A 86 -9.61 10.73 -5.01
N ILE A 87 -8.41 10.68 -4.43
CA ILE A 87 -7.70 9.41 -4.21
C ILE A 87 -7.88 9.03 -2.74
N ARG A 88 -8.51 7.88 -2.51
CA ARG A 88 -8.64 7.29 -1.19
C ARG A 88 -7.36 6.57 -0.81
N ILE A 89 -6.80 6.92 0.32
CA ILE A 89 -5.64 6.28 0.92
C ILE A 89 -6.04 5.67 2.26
N ASN A 90 -5.57 4.49 2.55
CA ASN A 90 -5.72 3.86 3.84
C ASN A 90 -4.35 3.65 4.49
N LEU A 91 -3.97 4.52 5.42
CA LEU A 91 -2.68 4.43 6.10
C LEU A 91 -2.52 3.16 6.93
N GLY A 92 -3.62 2.51 7.31
CA GLY A 92 -3.55 1.22 8.00
C GLY A 92 -2.85 0.12 7.19
N CYS A 93 -2.84 0.23 5.85
CA CYS A 93 -2.13 -0.67 4.94
C CYS A 93 -0.65 -0.30 4.77
N LEU A 94 -0.27 0.96 5.04
CA LEU A 94 1.02 1.52 4.68
C LEU A 94 2.01 1.59 5.85
N ARG A 95 1.80 0.84 6.92
CA ARG A 95 2.74 0.80 8.06
C ARG A 95 4.11 0.31 7.62
N ASP A 96 5.10 1.21 7.56
CA ASP A 96 6.45 0.93 7.07
C ASP A 96 6.52 0.47 5.59
N PHE A 97 5.46 0.80 4.83
CA PHE A 97 5.36 0.58 3.40
C PHE A 97 4.97 1.89 2.71
N SER A 98 5.17 1.95 1.41
CA SER A 98 4.78 3.09 0.59
C SER A 98 4.01 2.63 -0.64
N THR A 99 3.09 3.46 -1.10
CA THR A 99 2.36 3.23 -2.36
C THR A 99 2.51 4.44 -3.28
N PRO A 100 2.59 4.25 -4.60
CA PRO A 100 2.64 5.35 -5.55
C PRO A 100 1.29 6.07 -5.61
N LEU A 101 1.29 7.35 -5.24
CA LEU A 101 0.15 8.23 -5.41
C LEU A 101 0.04 8.72 -6.85
N SER A 102 1.15 9.06 -7.46
CA SER A 102 1.21 9.59 -8.81
C SER A 102 2.59 9.44 -9.44
N MET A 103 2.59 9.27 -10.76
CA MET A 103 3.77 9.37 -11.61
C MET A 103 3.47 10.37 -12.72
N THR A 104 4.10 11.53 -12.71
CA THR A 104 3.77 12.62 -13.63
C THR A 104 5.00 13.31 -14.16
N ALA A 105 4.84 14.08 -15.23
CA ALA A 105 5.85 15.00 -15.70
C ALA A 105 5.69 16.34 -14.95
N ALA A 106 6.74 16.76 -14.27
CA ALA A 106 6.79 18.03 -13.57
C ALA A 106 7.79 18.99 -14.24
N THR A 107 7.56 20.30 -14.13
CA THR A 107 8.50 21.31 -14.61
C THR A 107 9.85 21.15 -13.91
N VAL A 108 10.95 21.21 -14.68
CA VAL A 108 12.30 21.21 -14.10
C VAL A 108 12.46 22.41 -13.18
N GLY A 109 12.85 22.16 -11.92
CA GLY A 109 12.97 23.22 -10.93
C GLY A 109 13.19 22.68 -9.52
N THR A 110 13.20 23.60 -8.57
CA THR A 110 13.32 23.30 -7.14
C THR A 110 12.02 23.67 -6.45
N TYR A 111 11.48 22.75 -5.66
CA TYR A 111 10.21 22.91 -4.97
C TYR A 111 10.45 22.84 -3.46
N ASN A 112 10.07 23.86 -2.74
CA ASN A 112 10.31 24.00 -1.30
C ASN A 112 9.03 24.10 -0.47
N LEU A 113 7.86 24.08 -1.10
CA LEU A 113 6.55 24.13 -0.46
C LEU A 113 5.64 23.10 -1.11
N ALA A 114 4.91 22.36 -0.29
CA ALA A 114 3.83 21.48 -0.69
C ALA A 114 2.50 22.00 -0.14
N GLN A 115 1.45 21.88 -0.94
CA GLN A 115 0.07 22.10 -0.54
C GLN A 115 -0.70 20.80 -0.76
N ILE A 116 -1.29 20.28 0.31
CA ILE A 116 -2.10 19.06 0.27
C ILE A 116 -3.48 19.34 0.85
N TYR A 117 -4.49 18.81 0.18
CA TYR A 117 -5.87 18.93 0.60
C TYR A 117 -6.43 17.55 0.94
N LEU A 118 -6.89 17.39 2.18
CA LEU A 118 -7.42 16.14 2.72
C LEU A 118 -8.92 16.27 3.01
N SER A 119 -9.68 15.20 2.76
CA SER A 119 -11.10 15.12 3.08
C SER A 119 -11.46 13.76 3.69
N GLU A 120 -12.58 13.72 4.35
CA GLU A 120 -13.24 12.52 4.89
C GLU A 120 -12.34 11.59 5.71
N PRO A 121 -11.49 12.10 6.62
CA PRO A 121 -10.68 11.23 7.44
C PRO A 121 -11.54 10.48 8.45
N SER A 122 -11.31 9.19 8.57
CA SER A 122 -11.90 8.35 9.62
C SER A 122 -10.84 7.40 10.18
N VAL A 123 -11.11 6.84 11.34
CA VAL A 123 -10.25 5.81 11.94
C VAL A 123 -11.11 4.67 12.46
N VAL A 124 -10.64 3.46 12.26
CA VAL A 124 -11.28 2.26 12.76
C VAL A 124 -10.37 1.60 13.77
N PHE A 125 -10.90 1.38 14.98
CA PHE A 125 -10.21 0.68 16.05
C PHE A 125 -10.80 -0.71 16.26
N TYR A 126 -9.94 -1.66 16.58
CA TYR A 126 -10.38 -2.94 17.09
C TYR A 126 -10.85 -2.77 18.55
N ASP A 127 -12.06 -3.24 18.85
CA ASP A 127 -12.65 -3.19 20.18
C ASP A 127 -13.10 -4.58 20.62
N PRO A 128 -12.31 -5.29 21.43
CA PRO A 128 -12.63 -6.64 21.89
C PRO A 128 -13.80 -6.70 22.88
N THR A 129 -14.29 -5.55 23.36
CA THR A 129 -15.43 -5.50 24.27
C THR A 129 -16.76 -5.66 23.53
N ILE A 130 -16.76 -5.47 22.23
CA ILE A 130 -17.91 -5.69 21.37
C ILE A 130 -18.05 -7.20 21.11
N LEU A 131 -19.09 -7.80 21.66
CA LEU A 131 -19.32 -9.24 21.56
C LEU A 131 -20.16 -9.60 20.33
N PRO A 132 -19.98 -10.82 19.79
CA PRO A 132 -20.84 -11.34 18.73
C PRO A 132 -22.33 -11.26 19.11
N PRO A 133 -23.27 -10.98 18.15
CA PRO A 133 -23.05 -10.95 16.70
C PRO A 133 -22.46 -9.64 16.15
N ASN A 134 -22.18 -8.64 16.99
CA ASN A 134 -21.55 -7.41 16.55
C ASN A 134 -20.08 -7.65 16.23
N LEU A 135 -19.56 -6.85 15.30
CA LEU A 135 -18.15 -6.93 14.92
C LEU A 135 -17.29 -6.15 15.94
N PRO A 136 -16.13 -6.69 16.33
CA PRO A 136 -15.29 -6.09 17.36
C PRO A 136 -14.49 -4.88 16.82
N ILE A 137 -15.20 -3.92 16.25
CA ILE A 137 -14.61 -2.70 15.69
C ILE A 137 -15.46 -1.50 16.05
N ASN A 138 -14.79 -0.39 16.28
CA ASN A 138 -15.38 0.90 16.57
C ASN A 138 -14.88 1.92 15.57
N THR A 139 -15.77 2.53 14.80
CA THR A 139 -15.45 3.56 13.83
C THR A 139 -15.58 4.92 14.49
N ALA A 140 -14.52 5.71 14.42
CA ALA A 140 -14.50 7.07 14.91
C ALA A 140 -14.31 8.05 13.74
N GLU A 141 -15.14 9.07 13.72
CA GLU A 141 -14.95 10.21 12.82
C GLU A 141 -13.80 11.08 13.35
N LEU A 142 -12.82 11.38 12.50
CA LEU A 142 -11.73 12.27 12.86
C LEU A 142 -12.17 13.73 12.69
N THR A 143 -12.18 14.45 13.80
CA THR A 143 -12.33 15.91 13.74
C THR A 143 -10.94 16.51 13.52
N MET A 144 -10.57 16.74 12.29
CA MET A 144 -9.34 17.48 11.95
C MET A 144 -9.62 18.98 11.92
N GLN A 145 -8.85 19.74 12.71
CA GLN A 145 -8.95 21.20 12.77
C GLN A 145 -7.58 21.82 12.48
N PRO A 146 -7.50 22.84 11.63
CA PRO A 146 -8.50 23.35 10.70
C PRO A 146 -8.63 22.48 9.43
N LEU A 147 -9.83 22.49 8.88
CA LEU A 147 -10.19 21.69 7.73
C LEU A 147 -9.31 21.96 6.50
N LYS A 148 -8.71 20.93 5.94
CA LYS A 148 -8.65 20.64 4.51
C LYS A 148 -7.38 21.02 3.75
N LEU A 149 -6.79 22.22 3.87
CA LEU A 149 -5.59 22.60 3.13
C LEU A 149 -4.40 22.78 4.07
N TYR A 150 -3.36 22.01 3.84
CA TYR A 150 -2.10 22.11 4.56
C TYR A 150 -1.03 22.66 3.63
N GLN A 151 -0.31 23.69 4.09
CA GLN A 151 0.87 24.22 3.43
C GLN A 151 2.10 23.88 4.29
N LEU A 152 2.96 23.04 3.76
CA LEU A 152 4.07 22.44 4.48
C LEU A 152 5.38 22.63 3.73
N PRO A 153 6.49 22.87 4.44
CA PRO A 153 7.79 22.94 3.79
C PRO A 153 8.21 21.58 3.27
N VAL A 154 8.89 21.57 2.12
CA VAL A 154 9.61 20.41 1.59
C VAL A 154 11.07 20.57 2.00
N ASN A 155 11.56 19.73 2.90
CA ASN A 155 12.91 19.83 3.45
C ASN A 155 13.61 18.48 3.51
N PRO A 156 14.74 18.28 2.78
CA PRO A 156 15.35 19.22 1.84
C PRO A 156 14.42 19.53 0.65
N PRO A 157 14.63 20.64 -0.10
CA PRO A 157 13.82 20.95 -1.27
C PRO A 157 13.86 19.85 -2.33
N LEU A 158 12.70 19.54 -2.92
CA LEU A 158 12.60 18.61 -4.05
C LEU A 158 13.20 19.24 -5.30
N VAL A 159 14.13 18.54 -5.93
CA VAL A 159 14.74 18.95 -7.21
C VAL A 159 14.23 18.05 -8.32
N VAL A 160 13.49 18.61 -9.27
CA VAL A 160 13.08 17.89 -10.49
C VAL A 160 14.09 18.21 -11.59
N ALA A 161 14.77 17.17 -12.08
CA ALA A 161 15.75 17.25 -13.14
C ALA A 161 15.23 16.63 -14.45
N LYS A 162 15.73 17.09 -15.59
CA LYS A 162 15.31 16.59 -16.91
C LYS A 162 15.71 15.13 -17.17
N SER A 163 16.84 14.71 -16.60
CA SER A 163 17.52 13.46 -16.98
C SER A 163 17.53 12.40 -15.89
N ALA A 164 16.94 12.67 -14.73
CA ALA A 164 16.87 11.74 -13.62
C ALA A 164 15.44 11.71 -13.07
N PRO A 165 14.95 10.55 -12.65
CA PRO A 165 13.69 10.48 -11.93
C PRO A 165 13.82 11.22 -10.61
N SER A 166 12.75 11.88 -10.20
CA SER A 166 12.64 12.57 -8.92
C SER A 166 11.54 11.88 -8.14
N VAL A 167 11.82 11.54 -6.89
CA VAL A 167 10.87 10.86 -6.02
C VAL A 167 10.69 11.68 -4.75
N ILE A 168 9.44 11.84 -4.33
CA ILE A 168 9.10 12.45 -3.05
C ILE A 168 8.13 11.55 -2.29
N GLN A 169 8.41 11.34 -1.02
CA GLN A 169 7.52 10.65 -0.11
C GLN A 169 6.74 11.65 0.74
N ILE A 170 5.45 11.39 0.83
CA ILE A 170 4.54 12.01 1.79
C ILE A 170 4.40 11.03 2.94
N ASP A 171 4.79 11.43 4.10
CA ASP A 171 4.75 10.61 5.29
C ASP A 171 3.81 11.20 6.33
N PHE A 172 2.90 10.35 6.82
CA PHE A 172 1.89 10.69 7.81
C PHE A 172 2.30 10.08 9.14
N ASP A 173 2.63 10.90 10.12
CA ASP A 173 2.92 10.44 11.48
C ASP A 173 1.62 10.24 12.27
N MET A 174 0.96 9.12 12.03
CA MET A 174 -0.33 8.80 12.68
C MET A 174 -0.21 8.70 14.20
N LEU A 175 0.91 8.23 14.73
CA LEU A 175 1.11 8.08 16.16
C LEU A 175 1.00 9.41 16.91
N HIS A 176 1.58 10.46 16.34
CA HIS A 176 1.55 11.80 16.93
C HIS A 176 0.39 12.65 16.41
N MET A 177 -0.23 12.26 15.28
CA MET A 177 -1.43 12.93 14.78
C MET A 177 -2.62 12.74 15.71
N ILE A 178 -2.81 11.54 16.25
CA ILE A 178 -3.96 11.23 17.12
C ILE A 178 -3.65 11.69 18.54
N GLN A 179 -4.18 12.84 18.92
CA GLN A 179 -3.88 13.46 20.20
C GLN A 179 -4.84 13.06 21.32
N ARG A 180 -6.08 12.74 20.99
CA ARG A 180 -7.10 12.44 21.98
C ARG A 180 -8.20 11.56 21.42
N ILE A 181 -8.46 10.48 22.13
CA ILE A 181 -9.62 9.62 21.91
C ILE A 181 -10.59 9.90 23.06
N THR A 182 -11.80 10.35 22.74
CA THR A 182 -12.88 10.55 23.73
C THR A 182 -14.10 9.76 23.31
N THR A 183 -14.61 8.92 24.19
CA THR A 183 -15.88 8.24 23.95
C THR A 183 -16.97 9.02 24.70
N ASP A 184 -18.00 9.46 23.96
CA ASP A 184 -19.19 10.04 24.57
C ASP A 184 -20.07 8.91 25.11
N PRO A 185 -20.19 8.76 26.43
CA PRO A 185 -20.98 7.67 27.02
C PRO A 185 -22.49 7.77 26.74
N ALA A 186 -22.97 8.96 26.34
CA ALA A 186 -24.39 9.15 26.04
C ALA A 186 -24.76 8.69 24.62
N ASN A 187 -23.84 8.78 23.67
CA ASN A 187 -24.09 8.48 22.27
C ASN A 187 -23.26 7.29 21.74
N LEU A 188 -22.37 6.72 22.56
CA LEU A 188 -21.40 5.67 22.18
C LEU A 188 -20.54 6.04 20.96
N LYS A 189 -20.42 7.34 20.69
CA LYS A 189 -19.56 7.84 19.62
C LYS A 189 -18.17 8.14 20.16
N THR A 190 -17.19 7.51 19.56
CA THR A 190 -15.79 7.83 19.80
C THR A 190 -15.40 9.01 18.93
N GLN A 191 -14.91 10.08 19.52
CA GLN A 191 -14.34 11.22 18.82
C GLN A 191 -12.82 11.18 18.94
N VAL A 192 -12.14 11.36 17.84
CA VAL A 192 -10.70 11.42 17.77
C VAL A 192 -10.30 12.81 17.30
N SER A 193 -9.53 13.50 18.11
CA SER A 193 -8.94 14.77 17.72
C SER A 193 -7.56 14.50 17.12
N ALA A 194 -7.33 14.96 15.91
CA ALA A 194 -6.07 14.80 15.23
C ALA A 194 -5.53 16.13 14.71
N THR A 195 -4.23 16.34 14.86
CA THR A 195 -3.51 17.42 14.18
C THR A 195 -2.60 16.77 13.16
N PRO A 196 -2.78 17.02 11.85
CA PRO A 196 -1.98 16.38 10.84
C PRO A 196 -0.50 16.70 11.00
N LEU A 197 0.31 15.67 11.14
CA LEU A 197 1.75 15.73 11.07
C LEU A 197 2.15 15.05 9.77
N ILE A 198 2.43 15.84 8.75
CA ILE A 198 2.73 15.39 7.41
C ILE A 198 4.12 15.91 7.07
N THR A 199 4.99 15.04 6.63
CA THR A 199 6.31 15.41 6.13
C THR A 199 6.44 15.09 4.64
N PHE A 200 7.19 15.91 3.93
CA PHE A 200 7.51 15.75 2.52
C PHE A 200 9.02 15.55 2.40
N THR A 201 9.44 14.34 2.11
CA THR A 201 10.86 13.96 2.05
C THR A 201 11.25 13.56 0.62
N PRO A 202 12.05 14.36 -0.09
CA PRO A 202 12.61 13.94 -1.37
C PRO A 202 13.56 12.75 -1.17
N ILE A 203 13.33 11.70 -1.93
CA ILE A 203 14.18 10.51 -1.94
C ILE A 203 15.31 10.76 -2.94
N THR A 204 16.39 11.36 -2.50
CA THR A 204 17.55 11.68 -3.36
C THR A 204 18.59 10.58 -3.42
N ALA A 205 18.62 9.71 -2.47
CA ALA A 205 19.43 8.50 -2.40
C ALA A 205 18.94 7.70 -1.19
N MET A 206 17.96 6.89 -1.36
CA MET A 206 17.72 5.83 -0.39
C MET A 206 18.76 4.77 -0.68
N GLY A 207 19.83 4.81 0.09
CA GLY A 207 20.81 3.74 0.06
C GLY A 207 20.06 2.41 0.19
N SER A 208 20.28 1.54 -0.78
CA SER A 208 19.79 0.17 -0.77
C SER A 208 19.96 -0.41 0.62
N GLN A 209 18.89 -0.81 1.25
CA GLN A 209 18.88 -1.50 2.53
C GLN A 209 18.84 -0.62 3.79
N GLY A 210 17.69 -0.24 4.23
CA GLY A 210 17.54 -0.20 5.66
C GLY A 210 16.94 1.03 6.29
N GLN A 211 16.30 1.89 5.59
CA GLN A 211 15.52 2.96 6.21
C GLN A 211 14.08 2.94 5.74
N GLY A 212 13.37 1.86 5.86
CA GLY A 212 11.89 1.75 5.84
C GLY A 212 11.05 2.52 4.79
N PHE A 213 11.61 3.51 4.15
CA PHE A 213 10.93 4.48 3.30
C PHE A 213 11.00 4.17 1.81
N GLY A 214 11.31 3.06 1.33
CA GLY A 214 11.45 2.79 -0.10
C GLY A 214 10.92 1.44 -0.52
N GLU A 215 10.32 0.72 0.42
CA GLU A 215 9.69 -0.55 0.11
C GLU A 215 8.25 -0.31 -0.33
N LEU A 216 7.97 -0.73 -1.55
CA LEU A 216 6.67 -0.71 -2.16
C LEU A 216 6.13 -2.14 -2.09
N ASP A 217 5.00 -2.29 -1.47
CA ASP A 217 4.33 -3.57 -1.28
C ASP A 217 3.05 -3.59 -2.12
N ASP A 218 2.72 -4.77 -2.65
CA ASP A 218 1.48 -5.00 -3.41
C ASP A 218 1.26 -4.01 -4.58
N LEU A 219 2.27 -3.82 -5.43
CA LEU A 219 2.08 -3.09 -6.68
C LEU A 219 1.37 -4.00 -7.69
N VAL A 220 0.07 -3.90 -7.77
CA VAL A 220 -0.75 -4.75 -8.63
C VAL A 220 -1.08 -4.05 -9.94
N GLY A 221 -1.03 -4.78 -11.06
CA GLY A 221 -1.31 -4.18 -12.35
C GLY A 221 -1.15 -5.10 -13.54
N PHE A 222 -1.33 -4.50 -14.72
CA PHE A 222 -1.17 -5.19 -16.01
C PHE A 222 0.15 -4.84 -16.68
N VAL A 223 0.86 -5.85 -17.15
CA VAL A 223 2.06 -5.67 -17.98
C VAL A 223 1.69 -5.02 -19.31
N ARG A 224 2.37 -3.92 -19.66
CA ARG A 224 2.15 -3.20 -20.93
C ARG A 224 3.29 -3.38 -21.93
N SER A 225 4.49 -3.62 -21.44
CA SER A 225 5.66 -3.93 -22.29
C SER A 225 6.71 -4.68 -21.47
N VAL A 226 7.52 -5.48 -22.14
CA VAL A 226 8.66 -6.20 -21.55
C VAL A 226 9.91 -5.84 -22.37
N THR A 227 11.03 -5.57 -21.69
CA THR A 227 12.31 -5.20 -22.32
C THR A 227 13.42 -6.09 -21.80
N ILE A 228 14.00 -6.89 -22.72
CA ILE A 228 15.09 -7.83 -22.45
C ILE A 228 16.09 -7.80 -23.62
N PRO A 229 17.38 -7.59 -23.40
CA PRO A 229 18.03 -7.11 -22.17
C PRO A 229 17.69 -5.64 -21.90
N PRO A 230 17.99 -5.13 -20.70
CA PRO A 230 17.76 -3.73 -20.40
C PRO A 230 18.66 -2.85 -21.31
N PRO A 231 18.21 -1.63 -21.64
CA PRO A 231 19.03 -0.71 -22.43
C PRO A 231 20.33 -0.34 -21.69
N VAL A 232 21.44 -0.28 -22.42
CA VAL A 232 22.71 0.23 -21.88
C VAL A 232 22.53 1.71 -21.47
N PRO A 233 22.96 2.17 -20.26
CA PRO A 233 23.97 1.58 -19.37
C PRO A 233 23.42 0.73 -18.19
N LEU A 234 22.18 0.31 -18.18
CA LEU A 234 21.51 -0.33 -17.04
C LEU A 234 21.88 -1.83 -16.88
N THR A 235 23.17 -2.16 -16.98
CA THR A 235 23.66 -3.55 -16.93
C THR A 235 23.55 -4.24 -15.58
N GLN A 236 23.21 -3.48 -14.51
CA GLN A 236 22.93 -4.06 -13.20
C GLN A 236 21.57 -4.78 -13.13
N TYR A 237 20.72 -4.59 -14.12
CA TYR A 237 19.42 -5.27 -14.20
C TYR A 237 19.43 -6.36 -15.26
N ASN A 238 18.59 -7.36 -15.06
CA ASN A 238 18.42 -8.49 -15.99
C ASN A 238 17.38 -8.19 -17.07
N GLY A 239 16.55 -7.17 -16.85
CA GLY A 239 15.48 -6.74 -17.72
C GLY A 239 14.52 -5.80 -16.99
N SER A 240 13.46 -5.42 -17.66
CA SER A 240 12.39 -4.61 -17.08
C SER A 240 11.06 -4.86 -17.78
N PHE A 241 9.98 -4.50 -17.11
CA PHE A 241 8.67 -4.41 -17.73
C PHE A 241 7.94 -3.16 -17.26
N THR A 242 6.99 -2.69 -18.05
CA THR A 242 6.11 -1.59 -17.67
C THR A 242 4.84 -2.18 -17.07
N LEU A 243 4.56 -1.85 -15.83
CA LEU A 243 3.37 -2.22 -15.10
C LEU A 243 2.41 -1.02 -15.10
N GLN A 244 1.19 -1.21 -15.59
CA GLN A 244 0.11 -0.25 -15.40
C GLN A 244 -0.55 -0.58 -14.07
N LEU A 245 -0.27 0.23 -13.06
CA LEU A 245 -0.75 0.00 -11.70
C LEU A 245 -2.28 0.09 -11.65
N LEU A 246 -2.89 -0.85 -10.94
CA LEU A 246 -4.29 -0.73 -10.54
C LEU A 246 -4.35 0.02 -9.21
N SER A 247 -5.33 0.88 -9.11
CA SER A 247 -5.69 1.53 -7.86
C SER A 247 -7.19 1.64 -7.81
N ALA A 248 -7.77 1.31 -6.67
CA ALA A 248 -9.20 1.39 -6.43
C ALA A 248 -9.80 2.77 -6.73
N SER A 249 -8.97 3.80 -6.76
CA SER A 249 -9.40 5.20 -6.79
C SER A 249 -8.95 5.98 -8.03
N ILE A 250 -8.23 5.38 -8.99
CA ILE A 250 -7.62 6.13 -10.10
C ILE A 250 -8.17 5.68 -11.46
N SER A 251 -8.86 6.59 -12.16
CA SER A 251 -9.41 6.34 -13.50
C SER A 251 -8.36 6.24 -14.62
N SER A 252 -7.17 6.79 -14.41
CA SER A 252 -6.02 6.68 -15.30
C SER A 252 -4.82 6.23 -14.47
N PRO A 253 -4.68 4.93 -14.22
CA PRO A 253 -3.63 4.43 -13.35
C PRO A 253 -2.24 4.74 -13.92
N PRO A 254 -1.28 5.09 -13.08
CA PRO A 254 0.07 5.38 -13.49
C PRO A 254 0.76 4.13 -14.05
N GLN A 255 1.76 4.34 -14.90
CA GLN A 255 2.62 3.28 -15.41
C GLN A 255 3.99 3.37 -14.75
N ALA A 256 4.42 2.28 -14.13
CA ALA A 256 5.74 2.13 -13.54
C ALA A 256 6.62 1.25 -14.41
N THR A 257 7.88 1.64 -14.61
CA THR A 257 8.89 0.73 -15.14
C THR A 257 9.52 -0.02 -13.98
N ILE A 258 9.32 -1.32 -13.95
CA ILE A 258 9.84 -2.23 -12.93
C ILE A 258 11.09 -2.90 -13.48
N TYR A 259 12.21 -2.77 -12.80
CA TYR A 259 13.47 -3.40 -13.12
C TYR A 259 13.66 -4.68 -12.31
N LEU A 260 14.28 -5.69 -12.91
CA LEU A 260 14.63 -6.94 -12.24
C LEU A 260 16.15 -7.10 -12.18
N ASN A 261 16.62 -7.62 -11.07
CA ASN A 261 18.04 -7.98 -10.90
C ASN A 261 18.21 -9.46 -10.53
N GLY A 262 19.42 -9.88 -10.25
CA GLY A 262 19.71 -11.29 -9.93
C GLY A 262 19.12 -11.78 -8.60
N SER A 263 18.62 -10.88 -7.75
CA SER A 263 17.97 -11.21 -6.46
C SER A 263 16.44 -11.19 -6.53
N THR A 264 15.83 -10.70 -7.62
CA THR A 264 14.39 -10.68 -7.80
C THR A 264 13.83 -12.11 -7.80
N GLN A 265 12.82 -12.35 -6.99
CA GLN A 265 12.11 -13.62 -6.91
C GLN A 265 10.93 -13.63 -7.89
N LEU A 266 10.76 -14.73 -8.63
CA LEU A 266 9.68 -14.88 -9.61
C LEU A 266 8.76 -16.01 -9.17
N TYR A 267 7.45 -15.77 -9.19
CA TYR A 267 6.41 -16.71 -8.80
C TYR A 267 5.40 -16.88 -9.95
N GLY A 268 5.05 -18.14 -10.24
CA GLY A 268 4.15 -18.46 -11.36
C GLY A 268 4.83 -18.53 -12.73
N PHE A 269 6.04 -18.01 -12.86
CA PHE A 269 6.84 -18.03 -14.08
C PHE A 269 8.35 -18.10 -13.74
N SER A 270 9.19 -18.44 -14.74
CA SER A 270 10.61 -18.72 -14.50
C SER A 270 11.54 -17.62 -15.01
N ASN A 271 11.10 -16.84 -15.97
CA ASN A 271 11.89 -15.75 -16.57
C ASN A 271 11.00 -14.75 -17.33
N LEU A 272 11.55 -13.55 -17.60
CA LEU A 272 10.81 -12.47 -18.26
C LEU A 272 10.27 -12.78 -19.66
N ASN A 273 10.81 -13.79 -20.36
CA ASN A 273 10.29 -14.17 -21.68
C ASN A 273 8.92 -14.85 -21.61
N GLU A 274 8.49 -15.26 -20.41
CA GLU A 274 7.19 -15.86 -20.17
C GLU A 274 6.12 -14.78 -19.90
N LEU A 275 6.52 -13.54 -19.60
CA LEU A 275 5.61 -12.41 -19.46
C LEU A 275 5.13 -11.93 -20.83
N TYR A 276 3.86 -11.67 -20.92
CA TYR A 276 3.22 -11.10 -22.10
C TYR A 276 2.40 -9.85 -21.72
N THR A 277 2.09 -9.06 -22.73
CA THR A 277 1.22 -7.90 -22.55
C THR A 277 -0.13 -8.35 -21.99
N ASP A 278 -0.63 -7.59 -21.02
CA ASP A 278 -1.85 -7.85 -20.26
C ASP A 278 -1.76 -9.01 -19.24
N SER A 279 -0.56 -9.57 -18.96
CA SER A 279 -0.37 -10.38 -17.74
C SER A 279 -0.71 -9.53 -16.51
N PHE A 280 -1.45 -10.11 -15.59
CA PHE A 280 -1.82 -9.48 -14.33
C PHE A 280 -0.82 -9.90 -13.25
N MET A 281 -0.14 -8.93 -12.66
CA MET A 281 1.02 -9.17 -11.79
C MET A 281 0.88 -8.42 -10.47
N GLU A 282 1.37 -9.04 -9.41
CA GLU A 282 1.69 -8.40 -8.15
C GLU A 282 3.20 -8.24 -8.03
N VAL A 283 3.66 -7.10 -7.57
CA VAL A 283 5.08 -6.75 -7.47
C VAL A 283 5.39 -6.09 -6.15
N ASP A 284 6.29 -6.69 -5.39
CA ASP A 284 6.99 -5.97 -4.33
C ASP A 284 8.27 -5.36 -4.90
N ALA A 285 8.55 -4.13 -4.56
CA ALA A 285 9.69 -3.41 -5.09
C ALA A 285 10.34 -2.51 -4.04
N TYR A 286 11.53 -2.04 -4.35
CA TYR A 286 12.17 -0.94 -3.65
C TYR A 286 12.61 0.12 -4.67
N ILE A 287 12.87 1.32 -4.19
CA ILE A 287 13.43 2.39 -5.02
C ILE A 287 14.94 2.41 -4.80
N ASP A 288 15.71 2.25 -5.88
CA ASP A 288 17.17 2.32 -5.81
C ASP A 288 17.67 3.76 -5.68
N ASP A 289 18.98 3.93 -5.51
CA ASP A 289 19.65 5.21 -5.32
C ASP A 289 19.57 6.17 -6.52
N VAL A 290 19.12 5.69 -7.67
CA VAL A 290 18.87 6.52 -8.86
C VAL A 290 17.38 6.74 -9.15
N GLY A 291 16.47 6.21 -8.28
CA GLY A 291 15.04 6.43 -8.35
C GLY A 291 14.29 5.42 -9.23
N ASN A 292 14.88 4.27 -9.55
CA ASN A 292 14.20 3.21 -10.29
C ASN A 292 13.48 2.25 -9.34
N PHE A 293 12.35 1.72 -9.79
CA PHE A 293 11.66 0.64 -9.09
C PHE A 293 12.31 -0.69 -9.43
N VAL A 294 12.86 -1.35 -8.41
CA VAL A 294 13.54 -2.64 -8.55
C VAL A 294 12.75 -3.69 -7.79
N ALA A 295 12.24 -4.68 -8.51
CA ALA A 295 11.44 -5.73 -7.91
C ALA A 295 12.24 -6.59 -6.94
N THR A 296 11.69 -6.83 -5.76
CA THR A 296 12.11 -7.88 -4.83
C THR A 296 11.40 -9.18 -5.13
N SER A 297 10.11 -9.10 -5.50
CA SER A 297 9.30 -10.22 -5.96
C SER A 297 8.37 -9.80 -7.09
N VAL A 298 8.02 -10.75 -7.94
CA VAL A 298 7.01 -10.60 -9.01
C VAL A 298 6.20 -11.88 -9.05
N GLU A 299 4.89 -11.78 -8.90
CA GLU A 299 3.96 -12.91 -8.93
C GLU A 299 2.94 -12.77 -10.07
N ASP A 300 2.66 -13.87 -10.77
CA ASP A 300 1.63 -13.95 -11.81
C ASP A 300 0.27 -14.27 -11.18
N GLU A 301 -0.57 -13.26 -11.11
CA GLU A 301 -1.92 -13.33 -10.53
C GLU A 301 -3.02 -13.65 -11.55
N TYR A 302 -2.71 -13.74 -12.83
CA TYR A 302 -3.70 -13.85 -13.92
C TYR A 302 -4.65 -15.05 -13.76
N THR A 303 -4.16 -16.16 -13.20
CA THR A 303 -4.98 -17.37 -13.01
C THR A 303 -5.84 -17.31 -11.74
N GLU A 304 -5.59 -16.39 -10.84
CA GLU A 304 -6.18 -16.34 -9.50
C GLU A 304 -7.23 -15.24 -9.36
N VAL A 305 -7.05 -14.14 -10.09
CA VAL A 305 -7.95 -13.00 -10.06
C VAL A 305 -8.63 -12.83 -11.43
N VAL A 306 -9.94 -13.05 -11.46
CA VAL A 306 -10.76 -12.90 -12.66
C VAL A 306 -11.79 -11.81 -12.43
N PRO A 307 -11.58 -10.59 -12.98
CA PRO A 307 -12.57 -9.53 -12.89
C PRO A 307 -13.89 -9.97 -13.53
N GLN A 308 -15.01 -9.57 -12.93
CA GLN A 308 -16.32 -9.82 -13.49
C GLN A 308 -16.50 -8.96 -14.75
N LEU A 309 -16.39 -9.57 -15.92
CA LEU A 309 -16.78 -8.92 -17.16
C LEU A 309 -18.31 -8.89 -17.22
N ALA A 310 -18.89 -7.75 -17.54
CA ALA A 310 -20.34 -7.54 -17.63
C ALA A 310 -21.07 -8.53 -18.57
N SER A 311 -20.33 -9.24 -19.41
CA SER A 311 -20.84 -10.24 -20.35
C SER A 311 -20.76 -11.70 -19.84
N GLN A 312 -20.13 -11.94 -18.69
CA GLN A 312 -19.97 -13.29 -18.15
C GLN A 312 -20.75 -13.41 -16.84
N GLN A 313 -21.68 -14.35 -16.77
CA GLN A 313 -22.43 -14.70 -15.56
C GLN A 313 -21.59 -15.51 -14.54
N GLN A 314 -20.28 -15.32 -14.52
CA GLN A 314 -19.41 -15.98 -13.52
C GLN A 314 -19.26 -15.07 -12.30
N PRO A 315 -19.25 -15.65 -11.09
CA PRO A 315 -18.96 -14.87 -9.89
C PRO A 315 -17.55 -14.25 -9.99
N ALA A 316 -17.43 -12.99 -9.57
CA ALA A 316 -16.15 -12.32 -9.49
C ALA A 316 -15.20 -13.09 -8.57
N THR A 317 -13.96 -13.25 -8.99
CA THR A 317 -12.85 -13.68 -8.13
C THR A 317 -11.98 -12.46 -7.89
N LEU A 318 -11.87 -12.04 -6.63
CA LEU A 318 -11.12 -10.85 -6.23
C LEU A 318 -10.07 -11.23 -5.19
N ALA A 319 -9.01 -10.45 -5.11
CA ALA A 319 -8.12 -10.42 -3.97
C ALA A 319 -8.66 -9.40 -2.95
N ILE A 320 -8.82 -9.82 -1.71
CA ILE A 320 -9.27 -8.96 -0.61
C ILE A 320 -8.18 -8.96 0.45
N ILE A 321 -7.69 -7.77 0.79
CA ILE A 321 -6.55 -7.59 1.68
C ILE A 321 -7.03 -6.96 2.99
N GLY A 322 -6.54 -7.48 4.11
CA GLY A 322 -6.78 -6.87 5.41
C GLY A 322 -6.59 -7.79 6.61
N PRO A 323 -6.79 -7.28 7.83
CA PRO A 323 -6.62 -8.05 9.05
C PRO A 323 -7.83 -8.96 9.33
N VAL A 324 -7.53 -10.14 9.84
CA VAL A 324 -8.52 -11.04 10.44
C VAL A 324 -9.04 -10.43 11.74
N THR A 325 -10.35 -10.21 11.83
CA THR A 325 -10.97 -9.57 13.01
C THR A 325 -11.64 -10.57 13.95
N SER A 326 -12.12 -11.69 13.44
CA SER A 326 -12.65 -12.81 14.23
C SER A 326 -12.58 -14.10 13.43
N LEU A 327 -12.65 -15.25 14.09
CA LEU A 327 -12.54 -16.54 13.43
C LEU A 327 -13.34 -17.63 14.13
N THR A 328 -13.72 -18.65 13.35
CA THR A 328 -14.36 -19.89 13.83
C THR A 328 -13.45 -21.07 13.56
N ARG A 329 -13.28 -21.94 14.56
CA ARG A 329 -12.43 -23.14 14.43
C ARG A 329 -13.27 -24.41 14.57
N ASP A 330 -12.87 -25.46 13.87
CA ASP A 330 -13.40 -26.81 14.04
C ASP A 330 -12.86 -27.46 15.33
N ALA A 331 -13.36 -28.66 15.64
CA ALA A 331 -12.90 -29.43 16.80
C ALA A 331 -11.41 -29.82 16.74
N ARG A 332 -10.81 -29.80 15.56
CA ARG A 332 -9.37 -30.02 15.35
C ARG A 332 -8.57 -28.73 15.49
N GLY A 333 -9.26 -27.58 15.59
CA GLY A 333 -8.72 -26.24 15.73
C GLY A 333 -8.26 -25.58 14.42
N ASN A 334 -8.62 -26.14 13.27
CA ASN A 334 -8.47 -25.46 12.00
C ASN A 334 -9.52 -24.37 11.88
N VAL A 335 -9.14 -23.24 11.33
CA VAL A 335 -10.08 -22.18 10.98
C VAL A 335 -10.97 -22.68 9.84
N THR A 336 -12.28 -22.56 10.01
CA THR A 336 -13.29 -22.92 9.00
C THR A 336 -13.88 -21.68 8.35
N SER A 337 -13.89 -20.57 9.08
CA SER A 337 -14.27 -19.26 8.58
C SER A 337 -13.67 -18.15 9.44
N PHE A 338 -13.54 -16.97 8.86
CA PHE A 338 -13.13 -15.78 9.59
C PHE A 338 -13.77 -14.52 8.98
N ASN A 339 -13.82 -13.46 9.79
CA ASN A 339 -14.19 -12.14 9.32
C ASN A 339 -12.90 -11.38 8.95
N LEU A 340 -12.92 -10.73 7.78
CA LEU A 340 -11.82 -9.96 7.26
C LEU A 340 -12.24 -8.49 7.18
N TRP A 341 -11.43 -7.56 7.65
CA TRP A 341 -11.63 -6.16 7.35
C TRP A 341 -11.06 -5.85 5.97
N ALA A 342 -11.92 -5.61 4.98
CA ALA A 342 -11.51 -5.35 3.60
C ALA A 342 -10.89 -3.95 3.47
N ARG A 343 -9.59 -3.84 3.74
CA ARG A 343 -8.84 -2.58 3.61
C ARG A 343 -8.50 -2.24 2.17
N ASP A 344 -8.23 -3.27 1.37
CA ASP A 344 -8.00 -3.15 -0.05
C ASP A 344 -8.65 -4.30 -0.82
N ILE A 345 -8.94 -4.08 -2.09
CA ILE A 345 -9.65 -5.03 -2.96
C ILE A 345 -9.12 -4.89 -4.38
N GLU A 346 -8.72 -6.00 -4.98
CA GLU A 346 -8.07 -6.01 -6.29
C GLU A 346 -8.69 -7.07 -7.24
N PRO A 347 -9.08 -6.67 -8.43
CA PRO A 347 -9.38 -5.31 -8.85
C PRO A 347 -10.64 -4.78 -8.15
N TYR A 348 -10.63 -3.52 -7.76
CA TYR A 348 -11.75 -2.95 -7.02
C TYR A 348 -13.04 -2.89 -7.84
N ASP A 349 -14.12 -3.43 -7.28
CA ASP A 349 -15.47 -3.34 -7.80
C ASP A 349 -16.46 -3.06 -6.66
N ALA A 350 -16.81 -1.80 -6.47
CA ALA A 350 -17.75 -1.37 -5.43
C ALA A 350 -19.16 -2.00 -5.55
N ALA A 351 -19.54 -2.47 -6.73
CA ALA A 351 -20.83 -3.15 -6.92
C ALA A 351 -20.82 -4.56 -6.32
N VAL A 352 -19.63 -5.13 -6.11
CA VAL A 352 -19.44 -6.49 -5.60
C VAL A 352 -19.14 -6.48 -4.11
N ILE A 353 -18.19 -5.63 -3.68
CA ILE A 353 -17.77 -5.51 -2.28
C ILE A 353 -17.28 -4.09 -2.02
N ALA A 354 -17.65 -3.52 -0.89
CA ALA A 354 -17.21 -2.19 -0.49
C ALA A 354 -15.90 -2.26 0.31
N LEU A 355 -15.03 -1.28 0.11
CA LEU A 355 -13.91 -1.03 1.02
C LEU A 355 -14.44 -0.75 2.44
N ASP A 356 -13.63 -1.09 3.43
CA ASP A 356 -13.99 -1.00 4.86
C ASP A 356 -15.22 -1.85 5.27
N SER A 357 -15.64 -2.79 4.42
CA SER A 357 -16.63 -3.79 4.80
C SER A 357 -16.00 -4.99 5.50
N ILE A 358 -16.82 -5.85 6.07
CA ILE A 358 -16.36 -7.03 6.80
C ILE A 358 -17.03 -8.28 6.21
N PRO A 359 -16.50 -8.82 5.10
CA PRO A 359 -16.95 -10.08 4.56
C PRO A 359 -16.64 -11.25 5.50
N VAL A 360 -17.46 -12.27 5.40
CA VAL A 360 -17.20 -13.59 5.99
C VAL A 360 -16.46 -14.44 4.98
N VAL A 361 -15.24 -14.81 5.29
CA VAL A 361 -14.42 -15.71 4.46
C VAL A 361 -14.65 -17.14 4.92
N ASN A 362 -15.16 -17.99 4.03
CA ASN A 362 -15.33 -19.40 4.24
C ASN A 362 -14.17 -20.18 3.62
N LEU A 363 -13.58 -21.06 4.42
CA LEU A 363 -12.49 -21.95 4.00
C LEU A 363 -13.05 -23.34 3.68
N SER A 364 -12.44 -24.01 2.74
CA SER A 364 -12.80 -25.38 2.33
C SER A 364 -11.57 -26.28 2.27
N SER A 365 -11.77 -27.56 2.03
CA SER A 365 -10.65 -28.51 1.81
C SER A 365 -9.89 -28.25 0.51
N SER A 366 -10.44 -27.46 -0.40
CA SER A 366 -9.77 -27.05 -1.65
C SER A 366 -9.05 -25.70 -1.53
N THR A 367 -9.21 -24.98 -0.44
CA THR A 367 -8.49 -23.73 -0.20
C THR A 367 -6.99 -24.00 -0.08
N SER A 368 -6.18 -23.32 -0.87
CA SER A 368 -4.72 -23.38 -0.80
C SER A 368 -4.19 -22.28 0.11
N TYR A 369 -2.95 -22.46 0.62
CA TYR A 369 -2.36 -21.54 1.59
C TYR A 369 -0.90 -21.29 1.22
N GLN A 370 -0.49 -20.03 1.23
CA GLN A 370 0.89 -19.62 0.91
C GLN A 370 1.29 -18.41 1.77
N TYR A 371 2.58 -18.05 1.71
CA TYR A 371 3.09 -16.77 2.19
C TYR A 371 3.16 -15.80 1.02
N SER A 372 2.80 -14.53 1.19
CA SER A 372 2.89 -13.51 0.14
C SER A 372 4.33 -13.21 -0.25
N SER A 373 5.26 -13.44 0.64
CA SER A 373 6.69 -13.28 0.42
C SER A 373 7.41 -14.52 0.96
N ARG A 374 8.40 -15.06 0.25
CA ARG A 374 9.17 -16.18 0.78
C ARG A 374 9.96 -15.76 2.00
N PRO A 375 9.69 -16.36 3.18
CA PRO A 375 10.56 -16.16 4.31
C PRO A 375 11.90 -16.82 4.00
N VAL A 376 12.89 -16.02 3.60
CA VAL A 376 14.21 -16.51 3.23
C VAL A 376 14.77 -17.35 4.39
N ASN A 377 15.15 -18.59 4.11
CA ASN A 377 15.59 -19.63 5.08
C ASN A 377 14.51 -20.20 6.02
N PHE A 378 13.24 -19.85 5.89
CA PHE A 378 12.12 -20.49 6.58
C PHE A 378 11.19 -21.26 5.63
N ALA A 379 11.62 -21.50 4.40
CA ALA A 379 10.84 -22.05 3.28
C ALA A 379 10.18 -23.44 3.53
N SER A 380 10.54 -24.13 4.61
CA SER A 380 9.96 -25.42 4.98
C SER A 380 8.79 -25.32 5.97
N LEU A 381 8.42 -24.12 6.41
CA LEU A 381 7.30 -23.95 7.34
C LEU A 381 5.98 -23.94 6.54
N PRO A 382 5.10 -24.90 6.78
CA PRO A 382 3.81 -24.90 6.12
C PRO A 382 2.91 -23.82 6.72
N PHE A 383 2.26 -23.03 5.86
CA PHE A 383 1.14 -22.19 6.22
C PHE A 383 -0.16 -22.91 5.89
N GLY A 384 -1.15 -22.83 6.77
CA GLY A 384 -2.42 -23.54 6.60
C GLY A 384 -3.52 -23.02 7.54
N PRO A 385 -4.72 -23.64 7.52
CA PRO A 385 -5.86 -23.11 8.26
C PRO A 385 -5.69 -23.13 9.78
N SER A 386 -4.75 -23.90 10.31
CA SER A 386 -4.41 -23.87 11.76
C SER A 386 -3.59 -22.66 12.15
N ASN A 387 -2.89 -22.04 11.19
CA ASN A 387 -1.93 -20.96 11.41
C ASN A 387 -2.55 -19.55 11.33
N ILE A 388 -3.83 -19.45 10.95
CA ILE A 388 -4.55 -18.17 10.88
C ILE A 388 -5.01 -17.76 12.29
N ASN A 389 -4.82 -16.48 12.63
CA ASN A 389 -5.28 -15.91 13.90
C ASN A 389 -5.75 -14.46 13.73
N VAL A 390 -6.45 -13.94 14.75
CA VAL A 390 -6.87 -12.53 14.81
C VAL A 390 -5.64 -11.62 14.80
N GLY A 391 -5.72 -10.54 14.03
CA GLY A 391 -4.65 -9.57 13.86
C GLY A 391 -3.69 -9.86 12.70
N GLN A 392 -3.66 -11.09 12.18
CA GLN A 392 -2.92 -11.37 10.95
C GLN A 392 -3.54 -10.63 9.77
N GLU A 393 -2.71 -10.01 8.98
CA GLU A 393 -3.08 -9.49 7.68
C GLU A 393 -2.97 -10.60 6.64
N VAL A 394 -4.01 -10.80 5.87
CA VAL A 394 -4.07 -11.84 4.86
C VAL A 394 -4.57 -11.28 3.53
N ILE A 395 -4.15 -11.92 2.44
CA ILE A 395 -4.73 -11.73 1.12
C ILE A 395 -5.61 -12.94 0.83
N VAL A 396 -6.85 -12.71 0.47
CA VAL A 396 -7.82 -13.78 0.18
C VAL A 396 -8.26 -13.69 -1.26
N HIS A 397 -7.84 -14.64 -2.08
CA HIS A 397 -8.43 -14.84 -3.40
C HIS A 397 -9.65 -15.73 -3.30
N GLY A 398 -10.79 -15.26 -3.77
CA GLY A 398 -12.01 -16.01 -3.62
C GLY A 398 -13.17 -15.52 -4.47
N GLN A 399 -14.18 -16.36 -4.54
CA GLN A 399 -15.44 -16.04 -5.19
C GLN A 399 -16.38 -15.34 -4.21
N ILE A 400 -16.96 -14.24 -4.66
CA ILE A 400 -17.85 -13.43 -3.83
C ILE A 400 -19.29 -13.79 -4.11
N THR A 401 -20.03 -14.01 -3.04
CA THR A 401 -21.48 -14.15 -3.07
C THR A 401 -22.10 -12.97 -2.31
N VAL A 402 -22.71 -12.06 -3.08
CA VAL A 402 -23.51 -10.99 -2.49
C VAL A 402 -24.87 -11.56 -2.14
N PRO A 403 -25.27 -11.58 -0.86
CA PRO A 403 -26.57 -12.11 -0.50
C PRO A 403 -27.67 -11.22 -1.09
N SER A 404 -28.72 -11.86 -1.61
CA SER A 404 -29.92 -11.14 -2.04
C SER A 404 -30.48 -10.34 -0.86
N ALA A 405 -30.86 -9.09 -1.13
CA ALA A 405 -31.40 -8.20 -0.10
C ALA A 405 -32.51 -8.91 0.69
N SER A 406 -32.42 -8.88 2.00
CA SER A 406 -33.46 -9.42 2.87
C SER A 406 -34.79 -8.72 2.61
N SER A 407 -35.87 -9.50 2.37
CA SER A 407 -37.14 -9.03 1.83
C SER A 407 -38.09 -8.38 2.88
N GLY A 408 -37.56 -7.64 3.87
CA GLY A 408 -38.41 -6.98 4.87
C GLY A 408 -37.84 -5.63 5.35
N PRO A 409 -38.70 -4.64 5.58
CA PRO A 409 -38.27 -3.38 6.21
C PRO A 409 -37.65 -3.66 7.59
N GLY A 410 -36.39 -3.30 7.79
CA GLY A 410 -35.67 -3.47 9.06
C GLY A 410 -34.95 -4.81 9.25
N ALA A 411 -34.93 -5.68 8.23
CA ALA A 411 -34.07 -6.87 8.30
C ALA A 411 -32.59 -6.46 8.19
N PRO A 412 -31.70 -7.01 9.04
CA PRO A 412 -30.27 -6.70 8.94
C PRO A 412 -29.71 -7.13 7.59
N ALA A 413 -28.84 -6.31 7.02
CA ALA A 413 -28.11 -6.69 5.81
C ALA A 413 -27.30 -7.97 6.09
N LEU A 414 -27.44 -8.96 5.21
CA LEU A 414 -26.63 -10.17 5.31
C LEU A 414 -25.18 -9.85 4.94
N PRO A 415 -24.19 -10.42 5.62
CA PRO A 415 -22.80 -10.18 5.29
C PRO A 415 -22.45 -10.72 3.91
N THR A 416 -21.58 -10.04 3.20
CA THR A 416 -20.96 -10.57 1.98
C THR A 416 -20.16 -11.82 2.34
N ILE A 417 -20.31 -12.87 1.55
CA ILE A 417 -19.61 -14.13 1.74
C ILE A 417 -18.55 -14.29 0.66
N VAL A 418 -17.35 -14.64 1.10
CA VAL A 418 -16.22 -14.98 0.23
C VAL A 418 -15.91 -16.45 0.40
N THR A 419 -15.97 -17.23 -0.68
CA THR A 419 -15.47 -18.60 -0.70
C THR A 419 -14.02 -18.57 -1.15
N ALA A 420 -13.10 -18.81 -0.21
CA ALA A 420 -11.67 -18.67 -0.49
C ALA A 420 -11.15 -19.83 -1.35
N ASN A 421 -10.50 -19.48 -2.45
CA ASN A 421 -9.71 -20.38 -3.28
C ASN A 421 -8.27 -20.47 -2.73
N LYS A 422 -7.73 -19.32 -2.32
CA LYS A 422 -6.37 -19.20 -1.78
C LYS A 422 -6.32 -18.17 -0.67
N VAL A 423 -5.48 -18.38 0.31
CA VAL A 423 -5.19 -17.45 1.40
C VAL A 423 -3.68 -17.30 1.51
N TYR A 424 -3.22 -16.07 1.44
CA TYR A 424 -1.83 -15.73 1.72
C TYR A 424 -1.70 -15.14 3.12
N ASP A 425 -0.63 -15.49 3.82
CA ASP A 425 -0.16 -14.74 4.99
C ASP A 425 0.64 -13.54 4.48
N LYS A 426 0.15 -12.33 4.75
CA LYS A 426 0.75 -11.10 4.22
C LYS A 426 1.88 -10.62 5.11
N LEU A 427 2.93 -10.10 4.47
CA LEU A 427 3.99 -9.36 5.17
C LEU A 427 3.36 -8.14 5.86
N GLN A 428 3.55 -8.03 7.18
CA GLN A 428 2.99 -6.91 7.95
C GLN A 428 3.99 -6.35 8.95
N SER A 429 3.81 -5.10 9.34
CA SER A 429 4.60 -4.43 10.37
C SER A 429 3.84 -4.38 11.69
N ILE A 430 4.42 -4.95 12.73
CA ILE A 430 3.82 -5.05 14.07
C ILE A 430 4.70 -4.29 15.06
N GLN A 431 4.11 -3.30 15.72
CA GLN A 431 4.77 -2.54 16.78
C GLN A 431 4.66 -3.27 18.13
N GLY A 432 5.68 -3.15 18.97
CA GLY A 432 5.67 -3.73 20.31
C GLY A 432 7.00 -3.60 21.04
N ASN A 433 7.18 -4.39 22.09
CA ASN A 433 8.37 -4.35 22.91
C ASN A 433 9.04 -5.74 22.95
N SER A 434 10.37 -5.78 22.88
CA SER A 434 11.11 -7.01 23.17
C SER A 434 11.19 -7.22 24.69
N SER A 435 11.16 -8.48 25.14
CA SER A 435 11.26 -8.78 26.57
C SER A 435 12.42 -9.70 26.95
N ALA A 436 12.74 -10.70 26.14
CA ALA A 436 13.86 -11.60 26.41
C ALA A 436 14.44 -12.16 25.11
N LEU A 437 15.75 -12.30 25.06
CA LEU A 437 16.43 -13.11 24.04
C LEU A 437 16.25 -14.58 24.36
N LEU A 438 15.82 -15.36 23.37
CA LEU A 438 15.66 -16.82 23.49
C LEU A 438 16.88 -17.56 22.92
N GLN A 439 17.42 -17.05 21.82
CA GLN A 439 18.57 -17.60 21.13
C GLN A 439 19.28 -16.50 20.35
N VAL A 440 20.60 -16.56 20.32
CA VAL A 440 21.45 -15.68 19.51
C VAL A 440 22.60 -16.51 18.95
N ALA A 441 22.79 -16.50 17.65
CA ALA A 441 23.93 -17.11 16.98
C ALA A 441 25.12 -16.14 16.91
N ASP A 442 26.27 -16.64 16.48
CA ASP A 442 27.53 -15.87 16.44
C ASP A 442 27.50 -14.66 15.50
N ASP A 443 26.59 -14.66 14.51
CA ASP A 443 26.39 -13.54 13.58
C ASP A 443 25.62 -12.36 14.20
N ASP A 444 25.12 -12.52 15.42
CA ASP A 444 24.25 -11.57 16.14
C ASP A 444 22.97 -11.18 15.40
N LYS A 445 22.64 -11.89 14.33
CA LYS A 445 21.44 -11.66 13.49
C LYS A 445 20.49 -12.84 13.51
N THR A 446 21.03 -14.06 13.53
CA THR A 446 20.25 -15.29 13.58
C THR A 446 19.86 -15.62 15.01
N GLY A 447 18.56 -15.79 15.25
CA GLY A 447 18.10 -16.13 16.59
C GLY A 447 16.62 -15.86 16.82
N ALA A 448 16.28 -15.62 18.08
CA ALA A 448 14.90 -15.37 18.49
C ALA A 448 14.80 -14.51 19.76
N PHE A 449 13.71 -13.80 19.86
CA PHE A 449 13.35 -13.07 21.07
C PHE A 449 11.84 -13.11 21.32
N THR A 450 11.45 -12.95 22.58
CA THR A 450 10.06 -12.77 22.95
C THR A 450 9.64 -11.33 22.68
N PHE A 451 8.45 -11.19 22.13
CA PHE A 451 7.90 -9.92 21.69
C PHE A 451 6.49 -9.72 22.29
N THR A 452 6.23 -8.55 22.78
CA THR A 452 4.90 -8.17 23.25
C THR A 452 4.33 -7.15 22.25
N PRO A 453 3.52 -7.60 21.29
CA PRO A 453 2.85 -6.68 20.39
C PRO A 453 2.02 -5.67 21.15
N CYS A 454 2.00 -4.43 20.71
CA CYS A 454 1.07 -3.44 21.23
C CYS A 454 -0.31 -3.66 20.61
N GLY A 455 -1.33 -3.14 21.29
CA GLY A 455 -2.71 -3.25 20.84
C GLY A 455 -3.44 -4.52 21.26
N VAL A 456 -4.75 -4.44 21.19
CA VAL A 456 -5.64 -5.48 21.73
C VAL A 456 -5.83 -6.67 20.79
N MET A 457 -5.53 -6.54 19.49
CA MET A 457 -5.69 -7.65 18.53
C MET A 457 -4.79 -8.83 18.84
N PHE A 458 -3.60 -8.56 19.36
CA PHE A 458 -2.63 -9.59 19.74
C PHE A 458 -2.59 -9.85 21.26
N GLN A 459 -3.49 -9.23 22.05
CA GLN A 459 -3.52 -9.43 23.49
C GLN A 459 -3.70 -10.90 23.84
N ASN A 460 -2.95 -11.31 24.87
CA ASN A 460 -2.96 -12.68 25.38
C ASN A 460 -2.40 -13.76 24.44
N THR A 461 -1.82 -13.39 23.30
CA THR A 461 -1.12 -14.33 22.44
C THR A 461 0.38 -14.17 22.65
N PRO A 462 1.07 -15.15 23.28
CA PRO A 462 2.52 -15.13 23.35
C PRO A 462 3.12 -14.98 21.96
N THR A 463 4.10 -14.11 21.79
CA THR A 463 4.69 -13.86 20.48
C THR A 463 6.20 -14.04 20.54
N ILE A 464 6.74 -14.76 19.56
CA ILE A 464 8.17 -14.98 19.33
C ILE A 464 8.53 -14.43 17.97
N VAL A 465 9.57 -13.62 17.89
CA VAL A 465 10.16 -13.16 16.64
C VAL A 465 11.36 -14.05 16.33
N LEU A 466 11.37 -14.62 15.14
CA LEU A 466 12.49 -15.37 14.59
C LEU A 466 13.22 -14.49 13.57
N THR A 467 14.54 -14.43 13.70
CA THR A 467 15.44 -13.70 12.82
C THR A 467 16.45 -14.63 12.19
N ASN A 468 17.06 -14.23 11.10
CA ASN A 468 18.13 -14.95 10.42
C ASN A 468 19.20 -13.98 9.91
N GLY A 469 20.27 -14.49 9.30
CA GLY A 469 21.37 -13.68 8.78
C GLY A 469 20.99 -12.63 7.73
N GLN A 470 19.78 -12.73 7.16
CA GLN A 470 19.24 -11.78 6.17
C GLN A 470 18.24 -10.79 6.77
N THR A 471 17.86 -10.97 8.04
CA THR A 471 17.02 -10.00 8.75
C THR A 471 17.73 -8.65 8.81
N ASN A 472 17.03 -7.61 8.37
CA ASN A 472 17.54 -6.24 8.41
C ASN A 472 17.31 -5.64 9.81
N PHE A 473 18.36 -5.14 10.43
CA PHE A 473 18.29 -4.44 11.72
C PHE A 473 18.48 -2.94 11.50
N VAL A 474 17.44 -2.15 11.78
CA VAL A 474 17.43 -0.69 11.62
C VAL A 474 17.53 -0.04 13.01
N ASN A 475 18.46 0.90 13.17
CA ASN A 475 18.80 1.52 14.45
C ASN A 475 19.22 0.51 15.54
N LEU A 476 19.68 -0.66 15.12
CA LEU A 476 20.16 -1.76 15.95
C LEU A 476 21.38 -2.39 15.26
N SER A 477 22.37 -2.81 16.03
CA SER A 477 23.51 -3.56 15.49
C SER A 477 23.24 -5.05 15.30
N GLY A 478 22.23 -5.58 16.00
CA GLY A 478 21.84 -6.98 16.00
C GLY A 478 20.98 -7.32 17.22
N LEU A 479 20.77 -8.60 17.47
CA LEU A 479 19.94 -9.12 18.57
C LEU A 479 20.48 -8.73 19.96
N SER A 480 21.79 -8.74 20.15
CA SER A 480 22.42 -8.37 21.44
C SER A 480 22.08 -6.93 21.85
N SER A 481 21.84 -6.05 20.90
CA SER A 481 21.47 -4.66 21.18
C SER A 481 20.04 -4.49 21.73
N LEU A 482 19.22 -5.54 21.68
CA LEU A 482 17.87 -5.53 22.28
C LEU A 482 17.90 -5.54 23.82
N THR A 483 18.99 -5.98 24.44
CA THR A 483 19.12 -6.10 25.91
C THR A 483 20.03 -5.06 26.56
N GLY A 484 20.76 -4.25 25.77
CA GLY A 484 21.86 -3.39 26.23
C GLY A 484 21.51 -2.01 26.78
N GLY A 485 20.27 -1.60 26.83
CA GLY A 485 19.94 -0.21 27.17
C GLY A 485 18.82 -0.08 28.20
N GLY A 486 19.08 -0.17 29.47
CA GLY A 486 18.26 0.26 30.63
C GLY A 486 16.71 0.24 30.59
N GLY A 487 16.08 -0.23 29.53
CA GLY A 487 14.64 -0.35 29.30
C GLY A 487 14.33 -1.29 28.14
N THR A 488 13.08 -1.75 28.05
CA THR A 488 12.59 -2.55 26.92
C THR A 488 12.43 -1.64 25.69
N PRO A 489 13.18 -1.88 24.59
CA PRO A 489 13.05 -1.04 23.40
C PRO A 489 11.71 -1.25 22.72
N THR A 490 11.11 -0.15 22.28
CA THR A 490 9.97 -0.21 21.35
C THR A 490 10.50 -0.54 19.95
N LEU A 491 9.92 -1.55 19.37
CA LEU A 491 10.32 -2.08 18.07
C LEU A 491 9.16 -2.02 17.09
N LEU A 492 9.48 -1.90 15.81
CA LEU A 492 8.64 -2.24 14.70
C LEU A 492 9.24 -3.48 14.04
N VAL A 493 8.49 -4.56 14.01
CA VAL A 493 8.89 -5.82 13.40
C VAL A 493 8.10 -6.04 12.13
N LYS A 494 8.77 -5.99 10.98
CA LYS A 494 8.20 -6.33 9.67
C LYS A 494 8.48 -7.80 9.39
N GLY A 495 7.44 -8.58 9.19
CA GLY A 495 7.58 -10.02 9.00
C GLY A 495 6.26 -10.70 8.68
N LEU A 496 6.33 -12.02 8.48
CA LEU A 496 5.18 -12.89 8.25
C LEU A 496 4.75 -13.49 9.59
N PRO A 497 3.58 -13.10 10.15
CA PRO A 497 3.08 -13.66 11.39
C PRO A 497 2.25 -14.91 11.11
N PHE A 498 2.47 -15.98 11.85
CA PHE A 498 1.62 -17.15 11.81
C PHE A 498 1.44 -17.74 13.21
N TYR A 499 0.32 -18.40 13.41
CA TYR A 499 -0.04 -18.95 14.70
C TYR A 499 0.35 -20.42 14.82
N GLU A 500 1.14 -20.75 15.84
CA GLU A 500 1.51 -22.12 16.16
C GLU A 500 0.58 -22.72 17.22
N ARG A 501 -0.25 -23.62 16.76
CA ARG A 501 -1.20 -24.28 17.62
C ARG A 501 -0.59 -25.39 18.48
N GLN A 502 0.43 -26.07 17.96
CA GLN A 502 1.10 -27.18 18.63
C GLN A 502 2.53 -26.79 18.96
N ALA A 503 3.03 -27.29 20.10
CA ALA A 503 4.43 -27.06 20.43
C ALA A 503 5.35 -27.72 19.39
N GLN A 504 6.28 -26.96 18.85
CA GLN A 504 7.29 -27.46 17.92
C GLN A 504 8.60 -26.71 18.04
N THR A 505 9.62 -27.17 17.33
CA THR A 505 10.91 -26.47 17.25
C THR A 505 11.05 -25.88 15.84
N ILE A 506 11.24 -24.56 15.75
CA ILE A 506 11.41 -23.84 14.49
C ILE A 506 12.80 -23.21 14.49
N ALA A 507 13.62 -23.53 13.50
CA ALA A 507 15.00 -23.05 13.39
C ALA A 507 15.82 -23.24 14.68
N GLY A 508 15.59 -24.34 15.40
CA GLY A 508 16.26 -24.63 16.69
C GLY A 508 15.62 -23.95 17.91
N VAL A 509 14.63 -23.09 17.73
CA VAL A 509 13.93 -22.39 18.81
C VAL A 509 12.69 -23.17 19.24
N PRO A 510 12.53 -23.54 20.53
CA PRO A 510 11.31 -24.12 21.03
C PRO A 510 10.15 -23.10 20.98
N VAL A 511 9.09 -23.41 20.25
CA VAL A 511 7.89 -22.60 20.15
C VAL A 511 6.76 -23.33 20.89
N PRO A 512 6.24 -22.76 21.99
CA PRO A 512 5.11 -23.34 22.70
C PRO A 512 3.82 -23.36 21.88
N ALA A 513 2.91 -24.27 22.21
CA ALA A 513 1.56 -24.24 21.65
C ALA A 513 0.84 -22.92 22.00
N GLY A 514 0.06 -22.40 21.05
CA GLY A 514 -0.70 -21.17 21.25
C GLY A 514 0.14 -19.90 21.07
N THR A 515 1.27 -19.99 20.38
CA THR A 515 2.21 -18.88 20.17
C THR A 515 2.06 -18.30 18.77
N MET A 516 2.04 -16.97 18.65
CA MET A 516 2.26 -16.27 17.38
C MET A 516 3.76 -16.25 17.10
N VAL A 517 4.15 -16.61 15.91
CA VAL A 517 5.53 -16.54 15.43
C VAL A 517 5.61 -15.50 14.32
N ILE A 518 6.58 -14.61 14.38
CA ILE A 518 6.84 -13.63 13.32
C ILE A 518 8.19 -14.00 12.68
N LEU A 519 8.17 -14.32 11.40
CA LEU A 519 9.38 -14.51 10.58
C LEU A 519 9.86 -13.14 10.14
N ALA A 520 10.84 -12.58 10.85
CA ALA A 520 11.21 -11.19 10.64
C ALA A 520 12.07 -10.98 9.39
N LYS A 521 11.58 -10.12 8.50
CA LYS A 521 12.35 -9.51 7.39
C LYS A 521 13.16 -8.31 7.92
N GLN A 522 12.56 -7.52 8.83
CA GLN A 522 13.20 -6.34 9.43
C GLN A 522 12.84 -6.21 10.91
N VAL A 523 13.77 -5.72 11.69
CA VAL A 523 13.58 -5.31 13.08
C VAL A 523 14.10 -3.87 13.23
N HIS A 524 13.19 -2.96 13.49
CA HIS A 524 13.50 -1.53 13.59
C HIS A 524 13.27 -1.04 15.02
N ARG A 525 14.24 -0.36 15.61
CA ARG A 525 14.10 0.32 16.90
C ARG A 525 13.55 1.73 16.67
N LEU A 526 12.38 1.99 17.24
CA LEU A 526 11.70 3.28 17.20
C LEU A 526 12.29 4.31 18.16
#